data_9cf537f9cd726a86b0408634029496d1
#
_entry.id   9cf537f9cd726a86b0408634029496d1
#
_cell.length_a   1.000
_cell.length_b   1.000
_cell.length_c   1.000
_cell.angle_alpha   90.00
_cell.angle_beta   90.00
_cell.angle_gamma   90.00
#
_symmetry.space_group_name_H-M   'P 1'
#
loop_
_entity.id
_entity.type
_entity.pdbx_description
1 polymer ?
#
loop_
_entity_poly.entity_id
_entity_poly.type
_entity_poly.pdbx_seq_one_letter_code
_entity_poly.pdbx_strand_id
1 'polypeptide(L)' 'MIYWFTGQPGSGKTVLADLLKEQALPHAYRIDGDEMRDLFENKDYSMKGRIANIDAAQKIAHYLHNQGKDVIVSLVS' A
#
# COMPACT_ATOMS: atom_id res chain seq x y z
N MET A 1 -5.65 -9.55 7.99
CA MET A 1 -6.36 -9.34 6.71
C MET A 1 -5.67 -8.25 5.91
N ILE A 2 -5.70 -8.35 4.61
CA ILE A 2 -5.07 -7.36 3.72
C ILE A 2 -6.17 -6.62 2.97
N TYR A 3 -6.19 -5.28 3.09
CA TYR A 3 -7.11 -4.41 2.37
C TYR A 3 -6.31 -3.68 1.30
N TRP A 4 -6.73 -3.82 0.04
CA TRP A 4 -5.97 -3.34 -1.10
C TRP A 4 -6.74 -2.25 -1.84
N PHE A 5 -6.17 -1.04 -1.91
CA PHE A 5 -6.74 0.09 -2.64
C PHE A 5 -5.81 0.48 -3.79
N THR A 6 -6.34 0.48 -5.00
CA THR A 6 -5.61 0.94 -6.18
C THR A 6 -6.40 2.03 -6.88
N GLY A 7 -5.73 2.89 -7.61
CA GLY A 7 -6.40 3.94 -8.35
C GLY A 7 -5.43 4.98 -8.87
N GLN A 8 -5.95 5.87 -9.69
CA GLN A 8 -5.18 7.00 -10.21
C GLN A 8 -4.97 8.04 -9.10
N PRO A 9 -3.91 8.87 -9.20
CA PRO A 9 -3.74 10.00 -8.28
C PRO A 9 -4.99 10.87 -8.29
N GLY A 10 -5.44 11.26 -7.10
CA GLY A 10 -6.64 12.09 -6.96
C GLY A 10 -7.96 11.34 -6.98
N SER A 11 -7.94 10.02 -7.02
CA SER A 11 -9.17 9.21 -7.02
C SER A 11 -9.82 9.06 -5.64
N GLY A 12 -9.22 9.61 -4.60
CA GLY A 12 -9.74 9.50 -3.25
C GLY A 12 -9.30 8.24 -2.50
N LYS A 13 -8.44 7.42 -3.07
CA LYS A 13 -8.00 6.17 -2.42
C LYS A 13 -7.29 6.42 -1.08
N THR A 14 -6.53 7.50 -0.98
CA THR A 14 -5.84 7.85 0.26
C THR A 14 -6.84 8.21 1.36
N VAL A 15 -7.87 8.98 1.01
CA VAL A 15 -8.93 9.35 1.96
C VAL A 15 -9.66 8.12 2.46
N LEU A 16 -10.01 7.19 1.56
CA LEU A 16 -10.69 5.96 1.92
C LEU A 16 -9.82 5.09 2.83
N ALA A 17 -8.52 4.98 2.53
CA ALA A 17 -7.60 4.21 3.35
C ALA A 17 -7.45 4.81 4.74
N ASP A 18 -7.36 6.13 4.84
CA ASP A 18 -7.27 6.84 6.12
C ASP A 18 -8.53 6.63 6.97
N LEU A 19 -9.71 6.76 6.35
CA LEU A 19 -10.98 6.55 7.04
C LEU A 19 -11.10 5.12 7.56
N LEU A 20 -10.73 4.15 6.74
CA LEU A 20 -10.77 2.75 7.16
C LEU A 20 -9.86 2.51 8.36
N LYS A 21 -8.64 3.04 8.32
CA LYS A 21 -7.68 2.89 9.41
C LYS A 21 -8.20 3.53 10.69
N GLU A 22 -8.72 4.75 10.62
CA GLU A 22 -9.17 5.48 11.81
C GLU A 22 -10.42 4.88 12.44
N GLN A 23 -11.38 4.46 11.62
CA GLN A 23 -12.71 4.09 12.11
C GLN A 23 -12.86 2.59 12.33
N ALA A 24 -12.25 1.77 11.48
CA ALA A 24 -12.45 0.32 11.54
C ALA A 24 -11.20 -0.45 11.95
N LEU A 25 -10.02 0.04 11.58
CA LEU A 25 -8.76 -0.69 11.77
C LEU A 25 -7.67 0.23 12.35
N PRO A 26 -7.86 0.76 13.57
CA PRO A 26 -6.89 1.72 14.12
C PRO A 26 -5.50 1.14 14.36
N HIS A 27 -5.37 -0.18 14.44
CA HIS A 27 -4.09 -0.85 14.66
C HIS A 27 -3.49 -1.44 13.38
N ALA A 28 -4.13 -1.21 12.22
CA ALA A 28 -3.62 -1.71 10.95
C ALA A 28 -2.36 -0.99 10.52
N TYR A 29 -1.47 -1.72 9.86
CA TYR A 29 -0.30 -1.13 9.22
C TYR A 29 -0.72 -0.62 7.85
N ARG A 30 -0.18 0.53 7.47
CA ARG A 30 -0.48 1.14 6.20
C ARG A 30 0.74 1.11 5.29
N ILE A 31 0.55 0.63 4.07
CA ILE A 31 1.57 0.62 3.03
C ILE A 31 1.13 1.59 1.94
N ASP A 32 1.89 2.65 1.73
CA ASP A 32 1.63 3.66 0.71
C ASP A 32 2.65 3.48 -0.42
N GLY A 33 2.17 3.57 -1.67
CA GLY A 33 3.03 3.36 -2.83
C GLY A 33 4.18 4.34 -2.90
N ASP A 34 3.95 5.61 -2.55
CA ASP A 34 5.01 6.62 -2.57
C ASP A 34 6.05 6.35 -1.48
N GLU A 35 5.61 5.91 -0.30
CA GLU A 35 6.52 5.53 0.77
C GLU A 35 7.35 4.31 0.39
N MET A 36 6.75 3.36 -0.33
CA MET A 36 7.49 2.20 -0.83
C MET A 36 8.56 2.60 -1.83
N ARG A 37 8.27 3.55 -2.72
CA ARG A 37 9.26 4.05 -3.66
C ARG A 37 10.42 4.71 -2.96
N ASP A 38 10.15 5.50 -1.92
CA ASP A 38 11.20 6.15 -1.14
C ASP A 38 12.04 5.11 -0.40
N LEU A 39 11.42 4.14 0.21
CA LEU A 39 12.11 3.10 0.98
C LEU A 39 13.05 2.26 0.12
N PHE A 40 12.61 1.89 -1.08
CA PHE A 40 13.40 1.07 -1.99
C PHE A 40 14.15 1.89 -3.04
N GLU A 41 14.10 3.21 -2.93
CA GLU A 41 14.76 4.12 -3.86
C GLU A 41 14.36 3.87 -5.32
N ASN A 42 13.12 3.45 -5.53
CA ASN A 42 12.58 3.14 -6.85
C ASN A 42 12.10 4.41 -7.54
N LYS A 43 12.90 4.94 -8.45
CA LYS A 43 12.56 6.13 -9.23
C LYS A 43 12.13 5.80 -10.65
N ASP A 44 11.93 4.54 -10.96
CA ASP A 44 11.48 4.08 -12.27
C ASP A 44 9.96 4.10 -12.33
N TYR A 45 9.42 5.04 -13.10
CA TYR A 45 7.98 5.20 -13.29
C TYR A 45 7.44 4.47 -14.51
N SER A 46 8.28 3.67 -15.18
CA SER A 46 7.85 2.80 -16.26
C SER A 46 7.01 1.65 -15.71
N MET A 47 6.44 0.84 -16.62
CA MET A 47 5.66 -0.34 -16.22
C MET A 47 6.50 -1.30 -15.36
N LYS A 48 7.77 -1.47 -15.70
CA LYS A 48 8.68 -2.34 -14.94
C LYS A 48 8.84 -1.85 -13.50
N GLY A 49 9.04 -0.55 -13.31
CA GLY A 49 9.18 0.04 -11.98
C GLY A 49 7.90 -0.05 -11.16
N ARG A 50 6.73 0.11 -11.81
CA ARG A 50 5.43 -0.04 -11.16
C ARG A 50 5.21 -1.48 -10.70
N ILE A 51 5.55 -2.46 -11.53
CA ILE A 51 5.42 -3.88 -11.18
C ILE A 51 6.33 -4.21 -10.00
N ALA A 52 7.56 -3.72 -9.99
CA ALA A 52 8.48 -3.93 -8.88
C ALA A 52 7.94 -3.34 -7.57
N ASN A 53 7.34 -2.16 -7.64
CA ASN A 53 6.76 -1.51 -6.47
C ASN A 53 5.56 -2.29 -5.91
N ILE A 54 4.69 -2.77 -6.79
CA ILE A 54 3.54 -3.59 -6.41
C ILE A 54 4.02 -4.90 -5.77
N ASP A 55 5.00 -5.55 -6.38
CA ASP A 55 5.56 -6.80 -5.85
C ASP A 55 6.15 -6.61 -4.46
N ALA A 56 6.90 -5.53 -4.24
CA ALA A 56 7.46 -5.21 -2.93
C ALA A 56 6.35 -4.99 -1.90
N ALA A 57 5.30 -4.25 -2.25
CA ALA A 57 4.17 -4.01 -1.37
C ALA A 57 3.44 -5.31 -1.02
N GLN A 58 3.26 -6.21 -1.99
CA GLN A 58 2.64 -7.51 -1.75
C GLN A 58 3.45 -8.34 -0.77
N LYS A 59 4.76 -8.39 -0.94
CA LYS A 59 5.64 -9.17 -0.06
C LYS A 59 5.58 -8.66 1.38
N ILE A 60 5.63 -7.35 1.56
CA ILE A 60 5.55 -6.75 2.89
C ILE A 60 4.17 -6.99 3.50
N ALA A 61 3.10 -6.83 2.73
CA ALA A 61 1.74 -7.06 3.22
C ALA A 61 1.54 -8.51 3.66
N HIS A 62 2.04 -9.47 2.89
CA HIS A 62 1.98 -10.88 3.27
C HIS A 62 2.77 -11.17 4.53
N TYR A 63 3.95 -10.59 4.65
CA TYR A 63 4.76 -10.77 5.85
C TYR A 63 4.01 -10.29 7.09
N LEU A 64 3.44 -9.10 7.05
CA LEU A 64 2.68 -8.54 8.17
C LEU A 64 1.41 -9.33 8.45
N HIS A 65 0.72 -9.78 7.42
CA HIS A 65 -0.47 -10.61 7.57
C HIS A 65 -0.12 -11.92 8.28
N ASN A 66 0.99 -12.54 7.93
CA ASN A 66 1.45 -13.78 8.56
C ASN A 66 1.82 -13.58 10.03
N GLN A 67 2.12 -12.33 10.42
CA GLN A 67 2.37 -11.99 11.83
C GLN A 67 1.09 -11.67 12.61
N GLY A 68 -0.07 -11.90 12.00
CA GLY A 68 -1.36 -11.62 12.63
C GLY A 68 -1.78 -10.16 12.58
N LYS A 69 -1.21 -9.37 11.67
CA LYS A 69 -1.51 -7.95 11.55
C LYS A 69 -2.48 -7.69 10.41
N ASP A 70 -3.27 -6.63 10.57
CA ASP A 70 -4.09 -6.11 9.47
C ASP A 70 -3.27 -5.09 8.69
N VAL A 71 -3.41 -5.10 7.37
CA VAL A 71 -2.61 -4.27 6.48
C VAL A 71 -3.52 -3.55 5.50
N ILE A 72 -3.30 -2.26 5.32
CA ILE A 72 -4.00 -1.44 4.32
C ILE A 72 -2.97 -1.01 3.29
N VAL A 73 -3.16 -1.44 2.03
CA VAL A 73 -2.25 -1.10 0.93
C VAL A 73 -2.92 -0.09 0.02
N SER A 74 -2.23 1.00 -0.28
CA SER A 74 -2.72 2.07 -1.14
C SER A 74 -1.68 2.35 -2.22
N LEU A 75 -1.97 1.98 -3.46
CA LEU A 75 -1.05 2.09 -4.58
C LEU A 75 -1.67 2.85 -5.76
N VAL A 76 -0.81 3.50 -6.54
CA VAL A 76 -1.19 4.08 -7.84
C VAL A 76 -1.16 2.96 -8.88
N SER A 77 -2.24 2.83 -9.61
CA SER A 77 -2.33 1.81 -10.67
C SER A 77 -2.28 2.44 -12.06
#